data_c21b39d489d9357eeb8bba51e2e09a6c
#
_entry.id   c21b39d489d9357eeb8bba51e2e09a6c
#
_cell.length_a   1.000
_cell.length_b   1.000
_cell.length_c   1.000
_cell.angle_alpha   90.00
_cell.angle_beta   90.00
_cell.angle_gamma   90.00
#
_symmetry.space_group_name_H-M   'P 1'
#
loop_
_entity.id
_entity.type
_entity.pdbx_description
1 polymer ?
#
loop_
_entity_poly.entity_id
_entity_poly.type
_entity_poly.pdbx_seq_one_letter_code
_entity_poly.pdbx_strand_id
1 'polypeptide(L)'
;MIFNMAGEATDAQINHIVDRIKECGYEAHLIRGKERTVIGVVGNSRTSREELLALSQAPGVEEIVRISHPYKLAARSVRPEGTVLDLGKGVMIGGTEIVVAAGPCAVESPEQIASIAASVAKAGAKLLRGGAFKPRSSPYSFQGLGIEGLKIMRDAADKNGLLVVSEVMDPSQIEPMIPFVDVLQVGARNMQNYHLLRGLGEVDKPVLLKRGMSATIEELLLSAEYIMAGGNYKVILCERGIRTFETALRNTMDIAAIPVLKSLSHLPVMADPSHGTGKRDKVAALARASVAAGTDGLIIEVHPDPERAMSDGVQSLYPDQFAQLMKEVRAIGLAVERRIA
;
A
#
# COMPACT_ATOMS: atom_id res chain seq x y z
N MET A 1 2.11 -19.54 12.99
CA MET A 1 2.42 -19.44 14.43
C MET A 1 3.31 -18.22 14.61
N ILE A 2 3.14 -17.45 15.68
CA ILE A 2 3.98 -16.26 15.98
C ILE A 2 4.63 -16.47 17.34
N PHE A 3 5.93 -16.23 17.41
CA PHE A 3 6.67 -16.16 18.66
C PHE A 3 6.86 -14.70 19.03
N ASN A 4 6.29 -14.28 20.13
CA ASN A 4 6.57 -12.98 20.74
C ASN A 4 7.78 -13.18 21.67
N MET A 5 8.88 -12.49 21.36
CA MET A 5 10.07 -12.50 22.21
C MET A 5 9.90 -11.47 23.32
N ALA A 6 10.42 -11.76 24.51
CA ALA A 6 10.45 -10.80 25.60
C ALA A 6 11.21 -9.52 25.18
N GLY A 7 10.81 -8.36 25.73
CA GLY A 7 11.43 -7.08 25.35
C GLY A 7 12.96 -7.03 25.62
N GLU A 8 13.42 -7.79 26.61
CA GLU A 8 14.83 -7.95 27.02
C GLU A 8 15.53 -9.17 26.40
N ALA A 9 14.86 -9.87 25.45
CA ALA A 9 15.46 -11.03 24.79
C ALA A 9 16.74 -10.65 24.03
N THR A 10 17.81 -11.38 24.31
CA THR A 10 19.10 -11.15 23.66
C THR A 10 19.11 -11.68 22.23
N ASP A 11 19.97 -11.12 21.36
CA ASP A 11 20.15 -11.61 19.99
C ASP A 11 20.51 -13.11 19.94
N ALA A 12 21.25 -13.61 20.91
CA ALA A 12 21.56 -15.04 21.02
C ALA A 12 20.30 -15.90 21.24
N GLN A 13 19.39 -15.46 22.09
CA GLN A 13 18.10 -16.13 22.32
C GLN A 13 17.20 -16.08 21.12
N ILE A 14 17.11 -14.92 20.45
CA ILE A 14 16.34 -14.74 19.22
C ILE A 14 16.86 -15.66 18.10
N ASN A 15 18.17 -15.68 17.87
CA ASN A 15 18.78 -16.53 16.85
C ASN A 15 18.60 -18.02 17.18
N HIS A 16 18.69 -18.41 18.44
CA HIS A 16 18.41 -19.79 18.86
C HIS A 16 17.00 -20.23 18.45
N ILE A 17 15.96 -19.39 18.68
CA ILE A 17 14.59 -19.71 18.29
C ILE A 17 14.47 -19.78 16.76
N VAL A 18 15.10 -18.85 16.03
CA VAL A 18 15.12 -18.86 14.55
C VAL A 18 15.71 -20.18 14.02
N ASP A 19 16.84 -20.62 14.57
CA ASP A 19 17.51 -21.84 14.14
C ASP A 19 16.66 -23.08 14.46
N ARG A 20 16.07 -23.15 15.63
CA ARG A 20 15.14 -24.25 16.00
C ARG A 20 13.92 -24.33 15.10
N ILE A 21 13.34 -23.17 14.70
CA ILE A 21 12.23 -23.11 13.76
C ILE A 21 12.65 -23.68 12.38
N LYS A 22 13.87 -23.34 11.91
CA LYS A 22 14.41 -23.86 10.65
C LYS A 22 14.69 -25.35 10.73
N GLU A 23 15.24 -25.84 11.83
CA GLU A 23 15.46 -27.28 12.07
C GLU A 23 14.14 -28.07 12.03
N CYS A 24 13.04 -27.49 12.48
CA CYS A 24 11.70 -28.06 12.35
C CYS A 24 11.15 -27.99 10.92
N GLY A 25 11.90 -27.49 9.95
CA GLY A 25 11.51 -27.42 8.52
C GLY A 25 10.56 -26.27 8.19
N TYR A 26 10.53 -25.22 9.02
CA TYR A 26 9.77 -24.00 8.77
C TYR A 26 10.69 -22.83 8.41
N GLU A 27 10.13 -21.83 7.76
CA GLU A 27 10.80 -20.54 7.58
C GLU A 27 10.53 -19.63 8.78
N ALA A 28 11.56 -18.93 9.23
CA ALA A 28 11.49 -17.96 10.33
C ALA A 28 11.67 -16.55 9.80
N HIS A 29 10.64 -15.71 9.94
CA HIS A 29 10.67 -14.31 9.57
C HIS A 29 10.79 -13.42 10.81
N LEU A 30 11.94 -12.75 10.94
CA LEU A 30 12.26 -11.90 12.09
C LEU A 30 11.75 -10.48 11.83
N ILE A 31 10.92 -9.98 12.74
CA ILE A 31 10.39 -8.61 12.72
C ILE A 31 10.82 -7.92 14.00
N ARG A 32 11.70 -6.93 13.90
CA ARG A 32 12.16 -6.14 15.04
C ARG A 32 11.25 -4.93 15.24
N GLY A 33 10.46 -4.93 16.30
CA GLY A 33 9.69 -3.77 16.77
C GLY A 33 10.51 -2.86 17.70
N LYS A 34 9.95 -1.74 18.11
CA LYS A 34 10.59 -0.83 19.08
C LYS A 34 10.64 -1.41 20.49
N GLU A 35 9.63 -2.17 20.88
CA GLU A 35 9.46 -2.70 22.23
C GLU A 35 9.83 -4.18 22.32
N ARG A 36 9.63 -4.94 21.25
CA ARG A 36 9.91 -6.38 21.21
C ARG A 36 10.24 -6.87 19.81
N THR A 37 10.86 -8.05 19.75
CA THR A 37 11.07 -8.80 18.50
C THR A 37 10.00 -9.86 18.35
N VAL A 38 9.52 -10.06 17.13
CA VAL A 38 8.53 -11.07 16.78
C VAL A 38 9.09 -11.98 15.70
N ILE A 39 8.86 -13.30 15.81
CA ILE A 39 9.27 -14.28 14.81
C ILE A 39 8.03 -14.94 14.22
N GLY A 40 7.74 -14.64 12.96
CA GLY A 40 6.70 -15.30 12.18
C GLY A 40 7.19 -16.65 11.67
N VAL A 41 6.44 -17.73 11.95
CA VAL A 41 6.73 -19.08 11.44
C VAL A 41 5.85 -19.36 10.24
N VAL A 42 6.48 -19.55 9.08
CA VAL A 42 5.82 -19.76 7.79
C VAL A 42 6.21 -21.12 7.22
N GLY A 43 5.31 -21.74 6.48
CA GLY A 43 5.55 -23.02 5.80
C GLY A 43 4.63 -24.13 6.29
N ASN A 44 4.69 -25.24 5.56
CA ASN A 44 4.01 -26.50 5.87
C ASN A 44 5.09 -27.58 6.04
N SER A 45 5.52 -27.79 7.27
CA SER A 45 6.40 -28.94 7.57
C SER A 45 5.57 -30.18 7.88
N ARG A 46 6.14 -31.35 7.55
CA ARG A 46 5.66 -32.65 8.02
C ARG A 46 6.04 -32.92 9.49
N THR A 47 6.92 -32.09 10.04
CA THR A 47 7.33 -32.15 11.46
C THR A 47 6.17 -31.68 12.33
N SER A 48 6.03 -32.31 13.49
CA SER A 48 4.93 -32.07 14.41
C SER A 48 4.91 -30.60 14.90
N ARG A 49 3.74 -29.97 14.84
CA ARG A 49 3.49 -28.66 15.47
C ARG A 49 3.80 -28.66 16.97
N GLU A 50 3.82 -29.82 17.59
CA GLU A 50 4.12 -30.01 19.01
C GLU A 50 5.55 -29.63 19.35
N GLU A 51 6.51 -29.90 18.45
CA GLU A 51 7.91 -29.50 18.64
C GLU A 51 8.08 -27.97 18.68
N LEU A 52 7.35 -27.25 17.81
CA LEU A 52 7.34 -25.78 17.86
C LEU A 52 6.68 -25.24 19.14
N LEU A 53 5.63 -25.91 19.63
CA LEU A 53 4.96 -25.51 20.85
C LEU A 53 5.83 -25.75 22.09
N ALA A 54 6.71 -26.76 22.07
CA ALA A 54 7.68 -27.01 23.14
C ALA A 54 8.65 -25.83 23.33
N LEU A 55 8.90 -25.02 22.29
CA LEU A 55 9.72 -23.82 22.38
C LEU A 55 9.06 -22.68 23.19
N SER A 56 7.80 -22.83 23.63
CA SER A 56 7.13 -21.84 24.50
C SER A 56 7.84 -21.61 25.83
N GLN A 57 8.61 -22.60 26.28
CA GLN A 57 9.38 -22.53 27.50
C GLN A 57 10.86 -22.16 27.30
N ALA A 58 11.24 -21.86 26.04
CA ALA A 58 12.61 -21.48 25.72
C ALA A 58 12.95 -20.08 26.27
N PRO A 59 14.19 -19.86 26.76
CA PRO A 59 14.61 -18.56 27.26
C PRO A 59 14.43 -17.45 26.20
N GLY A 60 13.80 -16.34 26.59
CA GLY A 60 13.53 -15.19 25.72
C GLY A 60 12.23 -15.27 24.95
N VAL A 61 11.46 -16.36 25.03
CA VAL A 61 10.09 -16.44 24.48
C VAL A 61 9.11 -15.99 25.56
N GLU A 62 8.32 -14.95 25.26
CA GLU A 62 7.25 -14.48 26.14
C GLU A 62 5.96 -15.25 25.90
N GLU A 63 5.60 -15.44 24.62
CA GLU A 63 4.34 -16.08 24.24
C GLU A 63 4.42 -16.68 22.83
N ILE A 64 3.69 -17.78 22.61
CA ILE A 64 3.43 -18.33 21.27
C ILE A 64 1.96 -18.14 20.92
N VAL A 65 1.68 -17.27 19.94
CA VAL A 65 0.33 -17.02 19.43
C VAL A 65 0.00 -18.00 18.31
N ARG A 66 -1.07 -18.77 18.49
CA ARG A 66 -1.64 -19.61 17.44
C ARG A 66 -2.47 -18.74 16.50
N ILE A 67 -2.07 -18.65 15.23
CA ILE A 67 -2.79 -17.86 14.22
C ILE A 67 -3.92 -18.72 13.67
N SER A 68 -5.13 -18.20 13.76
CA SER A 68 -6.32 -18.77 13.11
C SER A 68 -6.44 -18.34 11.64
N HIS A 69 -5.73 -17.27 11.21
CA HIS A 69 -5.78 -16.75 9.86
C HIS A 69 -4.72 -17.38 8.95
N PRO A 70 -5.00 -17.52 7.63
CA PRO A 70 -4.05 -18.09 6.67
C PRO A 70 -2.85 -17.16 6.39
N TYR A 71 -2.98 -15.83 6.58
CA TYR A 71 -1.89 -14.85 6.57
C TYR A 71 -1.29 -14.70 7.98
N LYS A 72 0.01 -14.50 8.06
CA LYS A 72 0.77 -14.46 9.32
C LYS A 72 1.57 -13.18 9.46
N LEU A 73 2.44 -12.87 8.49
CA LEU A 73 3.30 -11.70 8.52
C LEU A 73 2.49 -10.40 8.48
N ALA A 74 1.39 -10.38 7.72
CA ALA A 74 0.50 -9.23 7.59
C ALA A 74 -0.48 -9.08 8.77
N ALA A 75 -0.56 -10.06 9.70
CA ALA A 75 -1.54 -10.06 10.77
C ALA A 75 -1.24 -9.00 11.85
N ARG A 76 -2.30 -8.37 12.39
CA ARG A 76 -2.18 -7.37 13.48
C ARG A 76 -1.44 -7.90 14.71
N SER A 77 -1.57 -9.19 15.01
CA SER A 77 -0.90 -9.84 16.13
C SER A 77 0.63 -9.83 16.04
N VAL A 78 1.20 -9.67 14.86
CA VAL A 78 2.67 -9.57 14.66
C VAL A 78 3.21 -8.22 15.13
N ARG A 79 2.42 -7.15 14.94
CA ARG A 79 2.79 -5.79 15.34
C ARG A 79 1.54 -5.05 15.83
N PRO A 80 1.14 -5.25 17.10
CA PRO A 80 -0.08 -4.68 17.67
C PRO A 80 -0.15 -3.14 17.58
N GLU A 81 1.01 -2.48 17.70
CA GLU A 81 1.14 -1.01 17.59
C GLU A 81 0.91 -0.47 16.15
N GLY A 82 0.97 -1.35 15.15
CA GLY A 82 0.90 -0.96 13.74
C GLY A 82 2.28 -0.72 13.11
N THR A 83 2.29 -0.57 11.79
CA THR A 83 3.51 -0.28 11.02
C THR A 83 3.51 1.16 10.57
N VAL A 84 4.62 1.85 10.83
CA VAL A 84 4.92 3.17 10.26
C VAL A 84 6.06 3.00 9.26
N LEU A 85 5.83 3.41 8.01
CA LEU A 85 6.80 3.30 6.92
C LEU A 85 7.34 4.68 6.56
N ASP A 86 8.66 4.79 6.42
CA ASP A 86 9.31 5.93 5.77
C ASP A 86 9.28 5.71 4.25
N LEU A 87 8.62 6.62 3.54
CA LEU A 87 8.54 6.61 2.07
C LEU A 87 9.70 7.38 1.42
N GLY A 88 10.49 8.07 2.21
CA GLY A 88 11.55 8.98 1.77
C GLY A 88 11.21 10.46 2.02
N LYS A 89 12.23 11.32 1.98
CA LYS A 89 12.09 12.78 2.20
C LYS A 89 11.34 13.14 3.50
N GLY A 90 11.36 12.27 4.52
CA GLY A 90 10.67 12.46 5.80
C GLY A 90 9.15 12.23 5.75
N VAL A 91 8.61 11.66 4.68
CA VAL A 91 7.18 11.33 4.55
C VAL A 91 6.92 9.97 5.19
N MET A 92 6.17 9.98 6.30
CA MET A 92 5.83 8.77 7.07
C MET A 92 4.37 8.39 6.84
N ILE A 93 4.06 7.10 6.61
CA ILE A 93 2.69 6.58 6.50
C ILE A 93 2.41 5.51 7.56
N GLY A 94 1.20 5.46 8.09
CA GLY A 94 0.77 4.50 9.14
C GLY A 94 0.83 5.06 10.56
N GLY A 95 1.36 6.30 10.73
CA GLY A 95 1.37 7.04 11.99
C GLY A 95 0.14 7.94 12.17
N THR A 96 0.34 9.08 12.80
CA THR A 96 -0.72 10.09 13.02
C THR A 96 -1.02 10.94 11.79
N GLU A 97 -0.12 10.96 10.81
CA GLU A 97 -0.28 11.73 9.59
C GLU A 97 -0.99 10.93 8.50
N ILE A 98 -1.80 11.63 7.70
CA ILE A 98 -2.48 11.09 6.52
C ILE A 98 -1.73 11.60 5.29
N VAL A 99 -1.20 10.67 4.51
CA VAL A 99 -0.41 10.97 3.32
C VAL A 99 -1.29 11.05 2.07
N VAL A 100 -1.13 12.07 1.25
CA VAL A 100 -1.92 12.22 0.02
C VAL A 100 -1.02 12.09 -1.21
N ALA A 101 -1.37 11.12 -2.06
CA ALA A 101 -0.83 10.94 -3.40
C ALA A 101 -1.81 11.50 -4.43
N ALA A 102 -1.38 12.41 -5.29
CA ALA A 102 -2.24 13.03 -6.28
C ALA A 102 -1.53 13.21 -7.63
N GLY A 103 -2.29 13.15 -8.72
CA GLY A 103 -1.76 13.31 -10.08
C GLY A 103 -2.65 12.63 -11.13
N PRO A 104 -2.25 12.61 -12.41
CA PRO A 104 -3.09 12.09 -13.47
C PRO A 104 -3.15 10.57 -13.50
N CYS A 105 -4.18 10.01 -14.10
CA CYS A 105 -4.26 8.57 -14.36
C CYS A 105 -3.07 8.09 -15.20
N ALA A 106 -2.76 8.81 -16.29
CA ALA A 106 -1.65 8.52 -17.19
C ALA A 106 -0.68 9.69 -17.28
N VAL A 107 0.60 9.38 -17.47
CA VAL A 107 1.62 10.35 -17.89
C VAL A 107 1.48 10.54 -19.40
N GLU A 108 1.10 11.75 -19.84
CA GLU A 108 0.74 12.04 -21.22
C GLU A 108 1.74 12.97 -21.93
N SER A 109 2.27 13.95 -21.20
CA SER A 109 3.32 14.86 -21.70
C SER A 109 4.12 15.49 -20.54
N PRO A 110 5.30 16.06 -20.84
CA PRO A 110 6.07 16.84 -19.85
C PRO A 110 5.29 18.02 -19.28
N GLU A 111 4.53 18.74 -20.11
CA GLU A 111 3.76 19.93 -19.74
C GLU A 111 2.61 19.57 -18.79
N GLN A 112 1.88 18.47 -19.10
CA GLN A 112 0.83 17.96 -18.23
C GLN A 112 1.38 17.64 -16.84
N ILE A 113 2.47 16.85 -16.77
CA ILE A 113 3.06 16.40 -15.51
C ILE A 113 3.63 17.57 -14.72
N ALA A 114 4.33 18.51 -15.36
CA ALA A 114 4.90 19.68 -14.69
C ALA A 114 3.80 20.56 -14.07
N SER A 115 2.72 20.83 -14.82
CA SER A 115 1.57 21.60 -14.32
C SER A 115 0.88 20.94 -13.14
N ILE A 116 0.64 19.61 -13.23
CA ILE A 116 -0.03 18.87 -12.15
C ILE A 116 0.86 18.75 -10.93
N ALA A 117 2.16 18.42 -11.08
CA ALA A 117 3.07 18.31 -9.96
C ALA A 117 3.11 19.61 -9.12
N ALA A 118 3.21 20.76 -9.80
CA ALA A 118 3.18 22.07 -9.12
C ALA A 118 1.84 22.31 -8.39
N SER A 119 0.72 21.98 -9.03
CA SER A 119 -0.60 22.21 -8.47
C SER A 119 -0.88 21.33 -7.24
N VAL A 120 -0.56 20.02 -7.33
CA VAL A 120 -0.84 19.09 -6.22
C VAL A 120 0.12 19.30 -5.04
N ALA A 121 1.39 19.64 -5.31
CA ALA A 121 2.35 20.01 -4.26
C ALA A 121 1.88 21.25 -3.50
N LYS A 122 1.46 22.31 -4.21
CA LYS A 122 0.91 23.54 -3.62
C LYS A 122 -0.32 23.27 -2.75
N ALA A 123 -1.15 22.29 -3.13
CA ALA A 123 -2.32 21.90 -2.35
C ALA A 123 -1.97 21.04 -1.13
N GLY A 124 -0.74 20.49 -1.06
CA GLY A 124 -0.21 19.72 0.08
C GLY A 124 -0.18 18.21 -0.14
N ALA A 125 -0.22 17.72 -1.38
CA ALA A 125 0.14 16.34 -1.67
C ALA A 125 1.63 16.10 -1.38
N LYS A 126 1.97 14.87 -0.99
CA LYS A 126 3.36 14.44 -0.74
C LYS A 126 3.89 13.53 -1.84
N LEU A 127 3.02 12.86 -2.56
CA LEU A 127 3.39 12.00 -3.68
C LEU A 127 2.71 12.46 -4.96
N LEU A 128 3.49 12.47 -6.05
CA LEU A 128 2.96 12.54 -7.41
C LEU A 128 2.61 11.11 -7.85
N ARG A 129 1.32 10.88 -8.17
CA ARG A 129 0.89 9.62 -8.77
C ARG A 129 0.71 9.76 -10.27
N GLY A 130 1.04 8.72 -11.02
CA GLY A 130 0.82 8.66 -12.46
C GLY A 130 1.20 7.30 -13.03
N GLY A 131 0.46 6.82 -14.04
CA GLY A 131 0.78 5.58 -14.73
C GLY A 131 1.63 5.85 -15.97
N ALA A 132 2.89 5.41 -15.95
CA ALA A 132 3.76 5.44 -17.13
C ALA A 132 3.52 4.23 -18.04
N PHE A 133 3.08 3.13 -17.46
CA PHE A 133 2.58 1.92 -18.15
C PHE A 133 1.07 1.80 -17.87
N LYS A 134 0.29 1.41 -18.89
CA LYS A 134 -1.18 1.37 -18.75
C LYS A 134 -1.74 0.01 -19.13
N PRO A 135 -2.38 -0.72 -18.15
CA PRO A 135 -3.08 -1.97 -18.46
C PRO A 135 -4.39 -1.66 -19.19
N ARG A 136 -4.47 -1.96 -20.48
CA ARG A 136 -5.64 -1.67 -21.31
C ARG A 136 -6.35 -2.94 -21.76
N SER A 137 -7.67 -2.90 -21.77
CA SER A 137 -8.49 -3.97 -22.35
C SER A 137 -8.42 -3.97 -23.88
N SER A 138 -8.13 -2.82 -24.52
CA SER A 138 -7.94 -2.70 -25.95
C SER A 138 -6.49 -2.39 -26.30
N PRO A 139 -5.88 -3.13 -27.25
CA PRO A 139 -4.52 -2.87 -27.70
C PRO A 139 -4.37 -1.52 -28.45
N TYR A 140 -5.47 -0.93 -28.88
CA TYR A 140 -5.49 0.35 -29.61
C TYR A 140 -5.56 1.56 -28.65
N SER A 141 -5.78 1.35 -27.37
CA SER A 141 -5.78 2.44 -26.37
C SER A 141 -4.35 2.87 -26.05
N PHE A 142 -4.19 4.09 -25.54
CA PHE A 142 -2.91 4.61 -25.09
C PHE A 142 -2.26 3.69 -24.05
N GLN A 143 -1.06 3.18 -24.33
CA GLN A 143 -0.34 2.19 -23.54
C GLN A 143 0.59 2.82 -22.47
N GLY A 144 0.71 4.16 -22.45
CA GLY A 144 1.66 4.91 -21.61
C GLY A 144 2.96 5.22 -22.34
N LEU A 145 3.78 6.08 -21.73
CA LEU A 145 5.08 6.51 -22.27
C LEU A 145 6.25 5.63 -21.81
N GLY A 146 5.98 4.59 -21.00
CA GLY A 146 7.01 3.69 -20.49
C GLY A 146 8.06 4.39 -19.61
N ILE A 147 9.31 4.01 -19.76
CA ILE A 147 10.43 4.57 -18.97
C ILE A 147 10.58 6.08 -19.20
N GLU A 148 10.32 6.59 -20.40
CA GLU A 148 10.37 8.03 -20.65
C GLU A 148 9.34 8.79 -19.81
N GLY A 149 8.13 8.23 -19.66
CA GLY A 149 7.12 8.78 -18.77
C GLY A 149 7.58 8.82 -17.30
N LEU A 150 8.32 7.80 -16.85
CA LEU A 150 8.89 7.79 -15.48
C LEU A 150 9.94 8.87 -15.29
N LYS A 151 10.81 9.13 -16.27
CA LYS A 151 11.80 10.22 -16.22
C LYS A 151 11.11 11.57 -16.10
N ILE A 152 10.13 11.83 -16.97
CA ILE A 152 9.32 13.06 -16.95
C ILE A 152 8.69 13.24 -15.56
N MET A 153 8.14 12.17 -15.02
CA MET A 153 7.50 12.17 -13.71
C MET A 153 8.49 12.46 -12.56
N ARG A 154 9.68 11.83 -12.61
CA ARG A 154 10.74 12.02 -11.60
C ARG A 154 11.22 13.46 -11.61
N ASP A 155 11.52 14.02 -12.78
CA ASP A 155 11.99 15.41 -12.92
C ASP A 155 10.97 16.41 -12.38
N ALA A 156 9.68 16.22 -12.68
CA ALA A 156 8.62 17.09 -12.18
C ALA A 156 8.41 16.94 -10.66
N ALA A 157 8.50 15.72 -10.14
CA ALA A 157 8.37 15.45 -8.72
C ALA A 157 9.53 16.09 -7.92
N ASP A 158 10.78 15.96 -8.39
CA ASP A 158 11.95 16.53 -7.70
C ASP A 158 11.90 18.06 -7.65
N LYS A 159 11.49 18.71 -8.74
CA LYS A 159 11.29 20.18 -8.78
C LYS A 159 10.26 20.68 -7.79
N ASN A 160 9.31 19.83 -7.37
CA ASN A 160 8.23 20.19 -6.46
C ASN A 160 8.33 19.51 -5.08
N GLY A 161 9.45 18.83 -4.77
CA GLY A 161 9.68 18.15 -3.51
C GLY A 161 8.78 16.93 -3.25
N LEU A 162 8.16 16.38 -4.30
CA LEU A 162 7.27 15.22 -4.22
C LEU A 162 8.04 13.90 -4.30
N LEU A 163 7.48 12.85 -3.72
CA LEU A 163 7.81 11.47 -4.02
C LEU A 163 7.02 10.99 -5.24
N VAL A 164 7.44 9.88 -5.86
CA VAL A 164 6.78 9.29 -7.04
C VAL A 164 6.17 7.94 -6.69
N VAL A 165 4.88 7.76 -7.04
CA VAL A 165 4.23 6.44 -7.05
C VAL A 165 3.71 6.14 -8.44
N SER A 166 4.11 4.97 -9.00
CA SER A 166 3.69 4.53 -10.33
C SER A 166 3.43 3.03 -10.38
N GLU A 167 2.50 2.62 -11.25
CA GLU A 167 2.07 1.22 -11.37
C GLU A 167 3.10 0.39 -12.12
N VAL A 168 3.50 -0.74 -11.52
CA VAL A 168 4.26 -1.81 -12.14
C VAL A 168 3.30 -2.93 -12.52
N MET A 169 3.40 -3.46 -13.75
CA MET A 169 2.46 -4.44 -14.28
C MET A 169 3.09 -5.82 -14.52
N ASP A 170 4.41 -5.85 -14.67
CA ASP A 170 5.17 -7.04 -15.03
C ASP A 170 6.48 -7.11 -14.25
N PRO A 171 6.96 -8.31 -13.84
CA PRO A 171 8.23 -8.44 -13.12
C PRO A 171 9.43 -7.81 -13.84
N SER A 172 9.46 -7.84 -15.19
CA SER A 172 10.54 -7.24 -15.98
C SER A 172 10.62 -5.71 -15.89
N GLN A 173 9.55 -5.06 -15.40
CA GLN A 173 9.51 -3.61 -15.21
C GLN A 173 10.07 -3.18 -13.84
N ILE A 174 10.22 -4.08 -12.87
CA ILE A 174 10.61 -3.72 -11.50
C ILE A 174 11.95 -3.01 -11.51
N GLU A 175 13.01 -3.66 -11.95
CA GLU A 175 14.36 -3.11 -11.95
C GLU A 175 14.48 -1.78 -12.75
N PRO A 176 13.93 -1.67 -13.99
CA PRO A 176 13.95 -0.42 -14.72
C PRO A 176 13.19 0.74 -14.04
N MET A 177 12.22 0.46 -13.18
CA MET A 177 11.42 1.47 -12.47
C MET A 177 12.10 2.00 -11.20
N ILE A 178 12.91 1.17 -10.52
CA ILE A 178 13.54 1.50 -9.23
C ILE A 178 14.21 2.88 -9.18
N PRO A 179 14.96 3.34 -10.21
CA PRO A 179 15.61 4.66 -10.17
C PRO A 179 14.64 5.85 -10.18
N PHE A 180 13.40 5.66 -10.64
CA PHE A 180 12.44 6.73 -10.90
C PHE A 180 11.29 6.78 -9.91
N VAL A 181 11.01 5.70 -9.16
CA VAL A 181 9.86 5.62 -8.25
C VAL A 181 10.30 5.44 -6.81
N ASP A 182 9.54 6.04 -5.90
CA ASP A 182 9.73 5.86 -4.46
C ASP A 182 8.79 4.78 -3.92
N VAL A 183 7.62 4.61 -4.54
CA VAL A 183 6.61 3.61 -4.20
C VAL A 183 6.16 2.88 -5.46
N LEU A 184 6.31 1.55 -5.50
CA LEU A 184 5.81 0.70 -6.57
C LEU A 184 4.34 0.36 -6.31
N GLN A 185 3.45 0.65 -7.27
CA GLN A 185 2.03 0.34 -7.12
C GLN A 185 1.69 -0.95 -7.87
N VAL A 186 1.01 -1.87 -7.18
CA VAL A 186 0.34 -3.03 -7.80
C VAL A 186 -1.11 -2.66 -8.05
N GLY A 187 -1.50 -2.62 -9.32
CA GLY A 187 -2.88 -2.34 -9.71
C GLY A 187 -3.85 -3.47 -9.32
N ALA A 188 -5.13 -3.13 -9.18
CA ALA A 188 -6.17 -4.08 -8.75
C ALA A 188 -6.26 -5.35 -9.63
N ARG A 189 -5.95 -5.24 -10.93
CA ARG A 189 -5.93 -6.39 -11.85
C ARG A 189 -4.76 -7.34 -11.60
N ASN A 190 -3.70 -6.85 -10.95
CA ASN A 190 -2.47 -7.59 -10.64
C ASN A 190 -2.36 -8.00 -9.17
N MET A 191 -3.40 -7.79 -8.36
CA MET A 191 -3.38 -8.16 -6.93
C MET A 191 -3.02 -9.65 -6.72
N GLN A 192 -3.46 -10.52 -7.62
CA GLN A 192 -3.20 -11.96 -7.58
C GLN A 192 -2.15 -12.43 -8.61
N ASN A 193 -1.39 -11.48 -9.18
CA ASN A 193 -0.23 -11.84 -10.00
C ASN A 193 0.95 -12.21 -9.10
N TYR A 194 0.94 -13.45 -8.61
CA TYR A 194 1.91 -13.94 -7.63
C TYR A 194 3.36 -13.90 -8.13
N HIS A 195 3.61 -13.96 -9.45
CA HIS A 195 4.94 -13.78 -9.99
C HIS A 195 5.44 -12.33 -9.80
N LEU A 196 4.57 -11.37 -10.06
CA LEU A 196 4.87 -9.95 -9.80
C LEU A 196 5.07 -9.71 -8.29
N LEU A 197 4.20 -10.26 -7.44
CA LEU A 197 4.27 -10.08 -5.99
C LEU A 197 5.57 -10.66 -5.41
N ARG A 198 6.04 -11.81 -5.91
CA ARG A 198 7.34 -12.38 -5.50
C ARG A 198 8.50 -11.46 -5.88
N GLY A 199 8.56 -10.98 -7.13
CA GLY A 199 9.61 -10.03 -7.53
C GLY A 199 9.60 -8.74 -6.70
N LEU A 200 8.42 -8.25 -6.30
CA LEU A 200 8.29 -7.10 -5.41
C LEU A 200 8.69 -7.43 -3.95
N GLY A 201 8.67 -8.69 -3.58
CA GLY A 201 9.19 -9.16 -2.30
C GLY A 201 10.71 -9.09 -2.19
N GLU A 202 11.44 -9.10 -3.30
CA GLU A 202 12.90 -9.14 -3.37
C GLU A 202 13.55 -7.73 -3.43
N VAL A 203 12.75 -6.66 -3.54
CA VAL A 203 13.26 -5.29 -3.66
C VAL A 203 13.02 -4.47 -2.40
N ASP A 204 13.91 -3.54 -2.10
CA ASP A 204 13.80 -2.64 -0.95
C ASP A 204 13.06 -1.34 -1.29
N LYS A 205 11.84 -1.46 -1.82
CA LYS A 205 10.94 -0.33 -2.12
C LYS A 205 9.57 -0.53 -1.50
N PRO A 206 8.93 0.52 -0.97
CA PRO A 206 7.53 0.46 -0.56
C PRO A 206 6.62 0.02 -1.70
N VAL A 207 5.65 -0.85 -1.38
CA VAL A 207 4.67 -1.37 -2.34
C VAL A 207 3.26 -0.97 -1.93
N LEU A 208 2.56 -0.23 -2.78
CA LEU A 208 1.14 0.08 -2.65
C LEU A 208 0.33 -1.01 -3.35
N LEU A 209 -0.28 -1.91 -2.57
CA LEU A 209 -1.06 -3.04 -3.06
C LEU A 209 -2.55 -2.68 -3.10
N LYS A 210 -3.13 -2.53 -4.29
CA LYS A 210 -4.55 -2.25 -4.47
C LYS A 210 -5.40 -3.52 -4.44
N ARG A 211 -6.49 -3.48 -3.66
CA ARG A 211 -7.50 -4.55 -3.59
C ARG A 211 -8.07 -4.86 -4.96
N GLY A 212 -8.16 -6.12 -5.30
CA GLY A 212 -8.83 -6.61 -6.51
C GLY A 212 -10.32 -6.31 -6.51
N MET A 213 -10.90 -6.12 -7.69
CA MET A 213 -12.29 -5.68 -7.85
C MET A 213 -13.33 -6.69 -7.34
N SER A 214 -12.96 -7.96 -7.19
CA SER A 214 -13.81 -9.02 -6.64
C SER A 214 -13.10 -9.78 -5.52
N ALA A 215 -12.09 -9.14 -4.90
CA ALA A 215 -11.28 -9.75 -3.86
C ALA A 215 -11.86 -9.50 -2.47
N THR A 216 -11.83 -10.53 -1.65
CA THR A 216 -12.09 -10.44 -0.22
C THR A 216 -10.95 -9.71 0.50
N ILE A 217 -11.18 -9.29 1.74
CA ILE A 217 -10.13 -8.74 2.61
C ILE A 217 -9.04 -9.79 2.87
N GLU A 218 -9.42 -11.05 3.07
CA GLU A 218 -8.47 -12.15 3.28
C GLU A 218 -7.55 -12.36 2.07
N GLU A 219 -8.07 -12.34 0.84
CA GLU A 219 -7.28 -12.44 -0.39
C GLU A 219 -6.31 -11.27 -0.55
N LEU A 220 -6.70 -10.06 -0.15
CA LEU A 220 -5.79 -8.89 -0.13
C LEU A 220 -4.65 -9.09 0.87
N LEU A 221 -4.95 -9.60 2.06
CA LEU A 221 -3.95 -9.87 3.10
C LEU A 221 -3.02 -11.02 2.71
N LEU A 222 -3.53 -12.07 2.05
CA LEU A 222 -2.70 -13.14 1.48
C LEU A 222 -1.80 -12.63 0.35
N SER A 223 -2.25 -11.69 -0.46
CA SER A 223 -1.42 -11.05 -1.49
C SER A 223 -0.31 -10.19 -0.87
N ALA A 224 -0.60 -9.48 0.22
CA ALA A 224 0.43 -8.78 1.00
C ALA A 224 1.44 -9.77 1.61
N GLU A 225 0.96 -10.92 2.11
CA GLU A 225 1.81 -11.99 2.64
C GLU A 225 2.83 -12.49 1.61
N TYR A 226 2.46 -12.60 0.31
CA TYR A 226 3.39 -12.98 -0.76
C TYR A 226 4.57 -12.02 -0.89
N ILE A 227 4.32 -10.72 -0.81
CA ILE A 227 5.38 -9.70 -0.88
C ILE A 227 6.26 -9.80 0.38
N MET A 228 5.63 -9.88 1.55
CA MET A 228 6.34 -9.92 2.84
C MET A 228 7.16 -11.20 3.01
N ALA A 229 6.68 -12.33 2.52
CA ALA A 229 7.40 -13.60 2.53
C ALA A 229 8.68 -13.57 1.67
N GLY A 230 8.74 -12.70 0.66
CA GLY A 230 9.96 -12.42 -0.11
C GLY A 230 10.99 -11.55 0.61
N GLY A 231 10.64 -10.98 1.78
CA GLY A 231 11.52 -10.13 2.59
C GLY A 231 11.18 -8.63 2.57
N ASN A 232 10.25 -8.19 1.73
CA ASN A 232 9.84 -6.79 1.68
C ASN A 232 8.64 -6.54 2.60
N TYR A 233 8.91 -5.95 3.77
CA TYR A 233 7.89 -5.60 4.77
C TYR A 233 7.28 -4.21 4.58
N LYS A 234 7.67 -3.47 3.52
CA LYS A 234 7.20 -2.10 3.24
C LYS A 234 5.94 -2.14 2.37
N VAL A 235 4.88 -2.76 2.87
CA VAL A 235 3.61 -2.91 2.15
C VAL A 235 2.56 -1.95 2.70
N ILE A 236 1.84 -1.30 1.79
CA ILE A 236 0.70 -0.41 2.04
C ILE A 236 -0.52 -1.02 1.35
N LEU A 237 -1.58 -1.26 2.09
CA LEU A 237 -2.85 -1.75 1.53
C LEU A 237 -3.65 -0.59 0.94
N CYS A 238 -4.45 -0.83 -0.11
CA CYS A 238 -5.28 0.21 -0.69
C CYS A 238 -6.67 -0.32 -1.03
N GLU A 239 -7.68 0.21 -0.34
CA GLU A 239 -9.09 0.04 -0.72
C GLU A 239 -9.40 0.95 -1.92
N ARG A 240 -10.05 0.41 -2.97
CA ARG A 240 -10.34 1.13 -4.22
C ARG A 240 -11.70 0.80 -4.84
N GLY A 241 -12.59 0.22 -4.04
CA GLY A 241 -13.89 -0.24 -4.48
C GLY A 241 -13.87 -1.66 -5.05
N ILE A 242 -14.99 -2.32 -4.89
CA ILE A 242 -15.26 -3.66 -5.38
C ILE A 242 -16.46 -3.66 -6.34
N ARG A 243 -16.53 -4.66 -7.20
CA ARG A 243 -17.71 -4.91 -8.02
C ARG A 243 -18.82 -5.52 -7.16
N THR A 244 -20.00 -4.95 -7.27
CA THR A 244 -21.21 -5.45 -6.63
C THR A 244 -22.33 -5.51 -7.66
N PHE A 245 -23.53 -5.83 -7.24
CA PHE A 245 -24.73 -5.78 -8.07
C PHE A 245 -25.13 -4.34 -8.42
N GLU A 246 -24.63 -3.31 -7.70
CA GLU A 246 -24.96 -1.91 -7.96
C GLU A 246 -24.21 -1.39 -9.20
N THR A 247 -24.93 -0.71 -10.09
CA THR A 247 -24.41 -0.23 -11.38
C THR A 247 -24.42 1.28 -11.54
N ALA A 248 -24.94 2.03 -10.56
CA ALA A 248 -24.96 3.50 -10.60
C ALA A 248 -23.54 4.12 -10.58
N LEU A 249 -22.58 3.39 -10.00
CA LEU A 249 -21.16 3.73 -9.97
C LEU A 249 -20.34 2.61 -10.62
N ARG A 250 -19.08 2.94 -10.97
CA ARG A 250 -18.15 1.97 -11.55
C ARG A 250 -17.83 0.82 -10.59
N ASN A 251 -17.70 1.14 -9.30
CA ASN A 251 -17.48 0.20 -8.21
C ASN A 251 -18.22 0.71 -6.97
N THR A 252 -18.41 -0.17 -5.99
CA THR A 252 -18.86 0.18 -4.65
C THR A 252 -17.62 0.40 -3.78
N MET A 253 -17.39 1.62 -3.31
CA MET A 253 -16.30 1.91 -2.37
C MET A 253 -16.64 1.29 -1.02
N ASP A 254 -15.83 0.33 -0.59
CA ASP A 254 -16.02 -0.38 0.68
C ASP A 254 -15.32 0.39 1.82
N ILE A 255 -15.99 1.43 2.31
CA ILE A 255 -15.46 2.25 3.42
C ILE A 255 -15.25 1.40 4.67
N ALA A 256 -16.11 0.39 4.92
CA ALA A 256 -16.01 -0.50 6.07
C ALA A 256 -14.72 -1.36 6.02
N ALA A 257 -14.18 -1.62 4.84
CA ALA A 257 -12.92 -2.35 4.72
C ALA A 257 -11.74 -1.63 5.41
N ILE A 258 -11.77 -0.30 5.52
CA ILE A 258 -10.69 0.48 6.16
C ILE A 258 -10.52 0.08 7.64
N PRO A 259 -11.51 0.25 8.52
CA PRO A 259 -11.38 -0.15 9.92
C PRO A 259 -11.22 -1.67 10.09
N VAL A 260 -11.82 -2.50 9.22
CA VAL A 260 -11.62 -3.95 9.25
C VAL A 260 -10.17 -4.32 8.95
N LEU A 261 -9.57 -3.77 7.90
CA LEU A 261 -8.15 -3.99 7.58
C LEU A 261 -7.25 -3.54 8.73
N LYS A 262 -7.53 -2.40 9.35
CA LYS A 262 -6.76 -1.89 10.50
C LYS A 262 -6.90 -2.78 11.75
N SER A 263 -7.98 -3.52 11.91
CA SER A 263 -8.15 -4.48 13.00
C SER A 263 -7.45 -5.82 12.72
N LEU A 264 -7.42 -6.25 11.46
CA LEU A 264 -6.86 -7.54 11.04
C LEU A 264 -5.36 -7.47 10.74
N SER A 265 -4.85 -6.31 10.30
CA SER A 265 -3.48 -6.11 9.84
C SER A 265 -2.80 -4.93 10.52
N HIS A 266 -1.49 -5.03 10.67
CA HIS A 266 -0.65 -3.92 11.14
C HIS A 266 -0.21 -2.96 10.02
N LEU A 267 -0.47 -3.30 8.75
CA LEU A 267 -0.03 -2.54 7.58
C LEU A 267 -0.83 -1.23 7.43
N PRO A 268 -0.21 -0.15 6.95
CA PRO A 268 -0.92 1.08 6.60
C PRO A 268 -1.99 0.84 5.55
N VAL A 269 -3.10 1.59 5.62
CA VAL A 269 -4.23 1.48 4.69
C VAL A 269 -4.46 2.81 4.00
N MET A 270 -4.36 2.84 2.67
CA MET A 270 -4.78 3.95 1.82
C MET A 270 -6.15 3.72 1.22
N ALA A 271 -6.79 4.79 0.76
CA ALA A 271 -8.06 4.74 0.05
C ALA A 271 -7.96 5.45 -1.31
N ASP A 272 -8.58 4.86 -2.33
CA ASP A 272 -8.65 5.37 -3.70
C ASP A 272 -10.11 5.65 -4.10
N PRO A 273 -10.68 6.79 -3.72
CA PRO A 273 -12.05 7.14 -4.05
C PRO A 273 -12.26 7.45 -5.54
N SER A 274 -11.20 7.81 -6.29
CA SER A 274 -11.29 8.05 -7.73
C SER A 274 -11.71 6.78 -8.47
N HIS A 275 -11.00 5.67 -8.24
CA HIS A 275 -11.37 4.37 -8.82
C HIS A 275 -12.54 3.71 -8.09
N GLY A 276 -12.71 4.02 -6.80
CA GLY A 276 -13.82 3.51 -5.98
C GLY A 276 -15.17 3.94 -6.52
N THR A 277 -15.28 5.14 -7.06
CA THR A 277 -16.54 5.67 -7.62
C THR A 277 -16.59 5.65 -9.14
N GLY A 278 -15.47 5.98 -9.79
CA GLY A 278 -15.41 6.21 -11.24
C GLY A 278 -16.16 7.48 -11.71
N LYS A 279 -16.55 8.38 -10.78
CA LYS A 279 -17.26 9.63 -11.06
C LYS A 279 -16.67 10.77 -10.25
N ARG A 280 -16.24 11.85 -10.93
CA ARG A 280 -15.61 13.05 -10.36
C ARG A 280 -16.39 13.65 -9.18
N ASP A 281 -17.69 13.84 -9.36
CA ASP A 281 -18.59 14.48 -8.39
C ASP A 281 -18.78 13.69 -7.09
N LYS A 282 -18.36 12.43 -7.05
CA LYS A 282 -18.44 11.55 -5.86
C LYS A 282 -17.11 11.41 -5.11
N VAL A 283 -15.98 11.75 -5.77
CA VAL A 283 -14.63 11.56 -5.20
C VAL A 283 -14.46 12.29 -3.86
N ALA A 284 -14.88 13.56 -3.79
CA ALA A 284 -14.70 14.35 -2.57
C ALA A 284 -15.47 13.79 -1.37
N ALA A 285 -16.70 13.33 -1.58
CA ALA A 285 -17.51 12.73 -0.51
C ALA A 285 -16.86 11.46 0.06
N LEU A 286 -16.36 10.57 -0.82
CA LEU A 286 -15.75 9.31 -0.37
C LEU A 286 -14.32 9.51 0.14
N ALA A 287 -13.58 10.52 -0.32
CA ALA A 287 -12.30 10.90 0.27
C ALA A 287 -12.48 11.32 1.73
N ARG A 288 -13.47 12.18 2.01
CA ARG A 288 -13.81 12.60 3.38
C ARG A 288 -14.25 11.43 4.25
N ALA A 289 -15.12 10.57 3.73
CA ALA A 289 -15.56 9.36 4.43
C ALA A 289 -14.38 8.43 4.77
N SER A 290 -13.43 8.26 3.84
CA SER A 290 -12.22 7.45 4.07
C SER A 290 -11.34 8.02 5.17
N VAL A 291 -11.16 9.35 5.24
CA VAL A 291 -10.43 10.01 6.32
C VAL A 291 -11.14 9.78 7.65
N ALA A 292 -12.46 9.97 7.71
CA ALA A 292 -13.26 9.73 8.90
C ALA A 292 -13.22 8.26 9.35
N ALA A 293 -13.11 7.31 8.41
CA ALA A 293 -12.97 5.88 8.68
C ALA A 293 -11.56 5.46 9.14
N GLY A 294 -10.59 6.39 9.18
CA GLY A 294 -9.26 6.16 9.72
C GLY A 294 -8.20 5.70 8.72
N THR A 295 -8.36 6.02 7.42
CA THR A 295 -7.33 5.72 6.41
C THR A 295 -6.00 6.42 6.73
N ASP A 296 -4.86 5.79 6.39
CA ASP A 296 -3.52 6.36 6.57
C ASP A 296 -3.09 7.21 5.36
N GLY A 297 -3.83 7.14 4.27
CA GLY A 297 -3.57 7.99 3.11
C GLY A 297 -4.69 7.94 2.09
N LEU A 298 -4.60 8.88 1.14
CA LEU A 298 -5.50 8.98 -0.01
C LEU A 298 -4.67 8.93 -1.31
N ILE A 299 -5.22 8.30 -2.34
CA ILE A 299 -4.69 8.40 -3.70
C ILE A 299 -5.79 8.93 -4.62
N ILE A 300 -5.56 10.10 -5.22
CA ILE A 300 -6.57 10.89 -5.95
C ILE A 300 -6.11 11.14 -7.38
N GLU A 301 -7.00 10.96 -8.33
CA GLU A 301 -6.75 11.36 -9.71
C GLU A 301 -7.05 12.85 -9.91
N VAL A 302 -6.05 13.58 -10.43
CA VAL A 302 -6.11 15.00 -10.74
C VAL A 302 -5.54 15.24 -12.13
N HIS A 303 -6.27 15.96 -12.99
CA HIS A 303 -5.84 16.24 -14.34
C HIS A 303 -6.09 17.72 -14.68
N PRO A 304 -5.20 18.40 -15.43
CA PRO A 304 -5.40 19.82 -15.77
C PRO A 304 -6.62 20.05 -16.69
N ASP A 305 -6.90 19.09 -17.56
CA ASP A 305 -8.05 19.08 -18.46
C ASP A 305 -8.64 17.65 -18.54
N PRO A 306 -9.45 17.24 -17.55
CA PRO A 306 -9.99 15.88 -17.49
C PRO A 306 -10.80 15.45 -18.72
N GLU A 307 -11.34 16.38 -19.47
CA GLU A 307 -12.16 16.08 -20.67
C GLU A 307 -11.30 15.63 -21.85
N ARG A 308 -10.01 16.02 -21.85
CA ARG A 308 -9.01 15.61 -22.86
C ARG A 308 -8.08 14.52 -22.36
N ALA A 309 -8.26 14.03 -21.14
CA ALA A 309 -7.40 13.00 -20.57
C ALA A 309 -7.42 11.73 -21.42
N MET A 310 -6.25 11.19 -21.72
CA MET A 310 -6.10 9.93 -22.47
C MET A 310 -6.55 8.70 -21.64
N SER A 311 -6.76 8.88 -20.33
CA SER A 311 -7.20 7.83 -19.41
C SER A 311 -7.98 8.39 -18.22
N ASP A 312 -9.14 7.77 -17.93
CA ASP A 312 -9.95 7.94 -16.69
C ASP A 312 -10.31 9.41 -16.36
N GLY A 313 -10.46 10.27 -17.36
CA GLY A 313 -10.81 11.69 -17.17
C GLY A 313 -12.14 11.91 -16.43
N VAL A 314 -13.11 11.01 -16.59
CA VAL A 314 -14.45 11.09 -15.97
C VAL A 314 -14.38 11.14 -14.44
N GLN A 315 -13.37 10.51 -13.83
CA GLN A 315 -13.17 10.43 -12.38
C GLN A 315 -12.10 11.38 -11.86
N SER A 316 -11.33 12.01 -12.73
CA SER A 316 -10.25 12.93 -12.35
C SER A 316 -10.79 14.28 -11.89
N LEU A 317 -10.29 14.80 -10.77
CA LEU A 317 -10.58 16.14 -10.29
C LEU A 317 -9.82 17.19 -11.14
N TYR A 318 -10.37 18.39 -11.23
CA TYR A 318 -9.60 19.56 -11.60
C TYR A 318 -8.67 20.00 -10.45
N PRO A 319 -7.57 20.73 -10.71
CA PRO A 319 -6.64 21.18 -9.66
C PRO A 319 -7.30 22.03 -8.57
N ASP A 320 -8.25 22.87 -8.89
CA ASP A 320 -9.03 23.69 -7.94
C ASP A 320 -9.95 22.83 -7.06
N GLN A 321 -10.61 21.82 -7.63
CA GLN A 321 -11.41 20.87 -6.89
C GLN A 321 -10.55 20.05 -5.93
N PHE A 322 -9.35 19.65 -6.35
CA PHE A 322 -8.39 18.97 -5.47
C PHE A 322 -7.93 19.88 -4.34
N ALA A 323 -7.60 21.15 -4.63
CA ALA A 323 -7.20 22.11 -3.60
C ALA A 323 -8.33 22.36 -2.58
N GLN A 324 -9.59 22.39 -3.02
CA GLN A 324 -10.74 22.46 -2.11
C GLN A 324 -10.89 21.17 -1.29
N LEU A 325 -10.79 20.00 -1.90
CA LEU A 325 -10.81 18.72 -1.19
C LEU A 325 -9.75 18.66 -0.10
N MET A 326 -8.53 19.14 -0.36
CA MET A 326 -7.43 19.15 0.63
C MET A 326 -7.75 20.00 1.86
N LYS A 327 -8.54 21.08 1.73
CA LYS A 327 -9.04 21.86 2.89
C LYS A 327 -10.04 21.04 3.69
N GLU A 328 -10.95 20.34 3.02
CA GLU A 328 -12.01 19.56 3.64
C GLU A 328 -11.44 18.34 4.40
N VAL A 329 -10.50 17.62 3.79
CA VAL A 329 -9.88 16.45 4.45
C VAL A 329 -8.98 16.85 5.62
N ARG A 330 -8.38 18.04 5.60
CA ARG A 330 -7.68 18.59 6.79
C ARG A 330 -8.63 18.81 7.94
N ALA A 331 -9.80 19.41 7.70
CA ALA A 331 -10.80 19.63 8.73
C ALA A 331 -11.33 18.31 9.32
N ILE A 332 -11.61 17.32 8.49
CA ILE A 332 -12.03 15.99 8.93
C ILE A 332 -10.89 15.29 9.71
N GLY A 333 -9.65 15.36 9.20
CA GLY A 333 -8.49 14.80 9.88
C GLY A 333 -8.36 15.31 11.32
N LEU A 334 -8.48 16.62 11.51
CA LEU A 334 -8.45 17.22 12.85
C LEU A 334 -9.58 16.70 13.76
N ALA A 335 -10.78 16.50 13.21
CA ALA A 335 -11.92 15.97 13.97
C ALA A 335 -11.71 14.50 14.44
N VAL A 336 -10.82 13.76 13.79
CA VAL A 336 -10.44 12.38 14.16
C VAL A 336 -9.00 12.31 14.70
N GLU A 337 -8.48 13.42 15.23
CA GLU A 337 -7.17 13.56 15.89
C GLU A 337 -5.98 13.19 14.99
N ARG A 338 -6.12 13.42 13.68
CA ARG A 338 -5.09 13.16 12.68
C ARG A 338 -4.78 14.42 11.85
N ARG A 339 -3.60 14.45 11.24
CA ARG A 339 -3.15 15.58 10.41
C ARG A 339 -2.88 15.11 8.99
N ILE A 340 -3.08 16.00 8.03
CA ILE A 340 -2.57 15.79 6.67
C ILE A 340 -1.08 16.14 6.68
N ALA A 341 -0.26 15.22 6.17
CA ALA A 341 1.21 15.30 6.15
C ALA A 341 1.73 16.56 5.42
#